data_3cb7b5207714e34a3efe20a8722d4226
#
_entry.id   3cb7b5207714e34a3efe20a8722d4226
#
_cell.length_a   1.000
_cell.length_b   1.000
_cell.length_c   1.000
_cell.angle_alpha   90.00
_cell.angle_beta   90.00
_cell.angle_gamma   90.00
#
_symmetry.space_group_name_H-M   'P 1'
#
loop_
_entity.id
_entity.type
_entity.pdbx_description
1 polymer ?
#
loop_
_entity_poly.entity_id
_entity_poly.type
_entity_poly.pdbx_seq_one_letter_code
_entity_poly.pdbx_strand_id
1 'polypeptide(L)'
;MILHYDVIVIGGGHAGCEAATAAAGMGARTCLVTMDMNKIAQMSCNPAVGGIAKGQIVREIDALGGHMGIVTDKTAIQFRMLNRSKGPAVWSPRAQCDRGKFIWQWRTVLDHTDGLDIWQDQADELLVEHGEAVGVRTVWGVELRAKSVVLTAGTFLNGLLHIGRCQLPGGRIAEPAVMRLTESITRHGITAGRMKTGTPVRIDRRSVHFEDMEVQEGEQDFHSFSFMSTGRPLRQLTCWTCYTNPDVHATLRAGLADSPLYNGQIQSIGPRYCPSIETKLVTFPDKQQHPLFLEPEGEDTNEMYLNGFSSSMPMDVQINALRCIPALRDARVYRPGYAIEYDFFDPTQLRHTLESKLVPGLFMAGQVNGTTGYEEAAGQGLVAGVNAALRCTGTQTFTLGRDEAYIGVLVDDLVTKGVDEPYRMFTSRAEYRILLRQDDADARLTERAYSIGLATRGRYDWWMQKKESVQRLMDYCATTPVKPHDINSALEALGTTPLREGCKISDLMARPQLNMHNLSDILPGLREAIKSLPNRQEEITEAAEIKMKYKGYIERERLVADKMHRLENIKIRGHFRYSEMQQLSTEARQKLEKIDPETLAQASRIPGVSPSDINIMLVLMKR
;
A
#
# COMPACT_ATOMS: atom_id res chain seq x y z
N MET A 1 -25.08 -16.49 22.42
CA MET A 1 -25.75 -15.40 21.67
C MET A 1 -25.33 -15.53 20.22
N ILE A 2 -26.26 -15.47 19.28
CA ILE A 2 -26.00 -15.55 17.86
C ILE A 2 -26.43 -14.22 17.22
N LEU A 3 -25.53 -13.60 16.46
CA LEU A 3 -25.79 -12.37 15.70
C LEU A 3 -25.56 -12.64 14.21
N HIS A 4 -26.36 -12.02 13.36
CA HIS A 4 -26.32 -12.24 11.90
C HIS A 4 -25.95 -10.97 11.15
N TYR A 5 -25.01 -11.12 10.22
CA TYR A 5 -24.51 -10.08 9.32
C TYR A 5 -24.45 -10.61 7.88
N ASP A 6 -24.17 -9.76 6.93
CA ASP A 6 -23.78 -10.18 5.57
C ASP A 6 -22.27 -10.43 5.51
N VAL A 7 -21.48 -9.52 6.11
CA VAL A 7 -20.01 -9.59 6.13
C VAL A 7 -19.48 -9.44 7.55
N ILE A 8 -18.54 -10.29 7.95
CA ILE A 8 -17.75 -10.13 9.17
C ILE A 8 -16.30 -9.86 8.77
N VAL A 9 -15.70 -8.82 9.34
CA VAL A 9 -14.28 -8.49 9.18
C VAL A 9 -13.56 -8.72 10.50
N ILE A 10 -12.50 -9.54 10.48
CA ILE A 10 -11.72 -9.88 11.67
C ILE A 10 -10.43 -9.08 11.68
N GLY A 11 -10.28 -8.15 12.63
CA GLY A 11 -9.11 -7.30 12.82
C GLY A 11 -9.31 -5.87 12.36
N GLY A 12 -9.15 -4.92 13.29
CA GLY A 12 -9.31 -3.47 13.05
C GLY A 12 -8.04 -2.77 12.57
N GLY A 13 -7.16 -3.45 11.82
CA GLY A 13 -6.00 -2.84 11.16
C GLY A 13 -6.36 -2.11 9.86
N HIS A 14 -5.34 -1.63 9.11
CA HIS A 14 -5.58 -0.89 7.85
C HIS A 14 -6.41 -1.69 6.82
N ALA A 15 -6.16 -3.00 6.69
CA ALA A 15 -6.94 -3.86 5.82
C ALA A 15 -8.39 -4.00 6.31
N GLY A 16 -8.58 -4.20 7.61
CA GLY A 16 -9.91 -4.37 8.17
C GLY A 16 -10.76 -3.12 8.10
N CYS A 17 -10.16 -1.95 8.32
CA CYS A 17 -10.86 -0.66 8.20
C CYS A 17 -11.38 -0.43 6.77
N GLU A 18 -10.53 -0.62 5.76
CA GLU A 18 -10.94 -0.46 4.36
C GLU A 18 -11.92 -1.57 3.93
N ALA A 19 -11.75 -2.81 4.39
CA ALA A 19 -12.69 -3.89 4.08
C ALA A 19 -14.08 -3.64 4.67
N ALA A 20 -14.14 -3.21 5.93
CA ALA A 20 -15.39 -2.96 6.62
C ALA A 20 -16.16 -1.77 6.04
N THR A 21 -15.47 -0.64 5.77
CA THR A 21 -16.09 0.55 5.17
C THR A 21 -16.51 0.28 3.72
N ALA A 22 -15.74 -0.49 2.95
CA ALA A 22 -16.11 -0.85 1.58
C ALA A 22 -17.36 -1.75 1.56
N ALA A 23 -17.40 -2.79 2.39
CA ALA A 23 -18.54 -3.69 2.44
C ALA A 23 -19.81 -2.98 2.91
N ALA A 24 -19.74 -2.19 3.98
CA ALA A 24 -20.88 -1.42 4.49
C ALA A 24 -21.33 -0.34 3.51
N GLY A 25 -20.38 0.39 2.90
CA GLY A 25 -20.67 1.42 1.89
C GLY A 25 -21.40 0.88 0.65
N MET A 26 -21.21 -0.40 0.34
CA MET A 26 -21.95 -1.12 -0.71
C MET A 26 -23.32 -1.69 -0.23
N GLY A 27 -23.74 -1.37 1.00
CA GLY A 27 -25.03 -1.76 1.56
C GLY A 27 -25.05 -3.14 2.27
N ALA A 28 -23.92 -3.81 2.44
CA ALA A 28 -23.86 -5.04 3.24
C ALA A 28 -23.90 -4.72 4.75
N ARG A 29 -24.74 -5.41 5.49
CA ARG A 29 -24.71 -5.33 6.95
C ARG A 29 -23.42 -5.95 7.46
N THR A 30 -22.52 -5.12 7.96
CA THR A 30 -21.13 -5.50 8.24
C THR A 30 -20.82 -5.42 9.75
N CYS A 31 -20.02 -6.37 10.25
CA CYS A 31 -19.46 -6.32 11.60
C CYS A 31 -17.94 -6.34 11.56
N LEU A 32 -17.29 -5.35 12.16
CA LEU A 32 -15.84 -5.33 12.39
C LEU A 32 -15.54 -5.86 13.79
N VAL A 33 -14.90 -7.01 13.88
CA VAL A 33 -14.44 -7.62 15.14
C VAL A 33 -13.01 -7.18 15.42
N THR A 34 -12.79 -6.51 16.56
CA THR A 34 -11.45 -6.04 16.96
C THR A 34 -11.21 -6.25 18.45
N MET A 35 -9.97 -6.57 18.83
CA MET A 35 -9.63 -6.80 20.24
C MET A 35 -9.60 -5.51 21.06
N ASP A 36 -9.29 -4.37 20.44
CA ASP A 36 -9.23 -3.07 21.10
C ASP A 36 -9.69 -1.96 20.16
N MET A 37 -10.84 -1.37 20.48
CA MET A 37 -11.44 -0.28 19.71
C MET A 37 -10.62 1.02 19.77
N ASN A 38 -9.70 1.17 20.75
CA ASN A 38 -8.83 2.34 20.87
C ASN A 38 -7.54 2.23 20.02
N LYS A 39 -7.32 1.09 19.35
CA LYS A 39 -6.13 0.81 18.55
C LYS A 39 -6.44 0.52 17.08
N ILE A 40 -7.63 0.90 16.64
CA ILE A 40 -8.06 0.76 15.24
C ILE A 40 -7.09 1.50 14.31
N ALA A 41 -6.66 0.84 13.23
CA ALA A 41 -5.70 1.33 12.25
C ALA A 41 -4.39 1.86 12.85
N GLN A 42 -3.98 1.36 14.03
CA GLN A 42 -2.75 1.81 14.68
C GLN A 42 -1.53 1.54 13.80
N MET A 43 -0.74 2.57 13.57
CA MET A 43 0.56 2.49 12.89
C MET A 43 1.58 1.84 13.83
N SER A 44 1.79 0.53 13.69
CA SER A 44 2.65 -0.25 14.60
C SER A 44 4.14 0.01 14.38
N CYS A 45 4.52 0.38 13.16
CA CYS A 45 5.88 0.72 12.77
C CYS A 45 6.02 2.25 12.64
N ASN A 46 6.49 2.79 11.51
CA ASN A 46 6.62 4.23 11.34
C ASN A 46 5.24 4.90 11.19
N PRO A 47 5.05 6.12 11.75
CA PRO A 47 3.81 6.86 11.63
C PRO A 47 3.72 7.60 10.28
N ALA A 48 3.86 6.88 9.19
CA ALA A 48 3.85 7.45 7.84
C ALA A 48 3.04 6.62 6.87
N VAL A 49 2.42 7.29 5.89
CA VAL A 49 1.65 6.72 4.79
C VAL A 49 2.28 7.13 3.46
N GLY A 50 2.27 6.23 2.49
CA GLY A 50 2.80 6.46 1.17
C GLY A 50 4.28 6.16 1.03
N GLY A 51 4.93 6.82 0.07
CA GLY A 51 6.27 6.49 -0.37
C GLY A 51 6.28 5.78 -1.71
N ILE A 52 7.45 5.36 -2.17
CA ILE A 52 7.66 4.81 -3.54
C ILE A 52 6.72 3.63 -3.78
N ALA A 53 5.91 3.71 -4.84
CA ALA A 53 4.80 2.83 -5.22
C ALA A 53 3.62 2.80 -4.24
N LYS A 54 3.83 3.06 -2.96
CA LYS A 54 2.80 3.01 -1.93
C LYS A 54 1.86 4.21 -1.99
N GLY A 55 2.41 5.40 -2.29
CA GLY A 55 1.60 6.59 -2.51
C GLY A 55 0.61 6.40 -3.66
N GLN A 56 1.00 5.68 -4.72
CA GLN A 56 0.11 5.30 -5.82
C GLN A 56 -1.04 4.42 -5.32
N ILE A 57 -0.75 3.40 -4.49
CA ILE A 57 -1.79 2.53 -3.90
C ILE A 57 -2.80 3.36 -3.10
N VAL A 58 -2.35 4.31 -2.27
CA VAL A 58 -3.26 5.15 -1.48
C VAL A 58 -4.14 6.02 -2.38
N ARG A 59 -3.59 6.58 -3.47
CA ARG A 59 -4.35 7.33 -4.47
C ARG A 59 -5.39 6.45 -5.17
N GLU A 60 -5.07 5.19 -5.43
CA GLU A 60 -5.99 4.21 -6.01
C GLU A 60 -7.08 3.78 -5.02
N ILE A 61 -6.74 3.54 -3.75
CA ILE A 61 -7.72 3.32 -2.68
C ILE A 61 -8.71 4.47 -2.61
N ASP A 62 -8.21 5.71 -2.60
CA ASP A 62 -9.05 6.90 -2.58
C ASP A 62 -9.93 7.01 -3.83
N ALA A 63 -9.37 6.80 -5.02
CA ALA A 63 -10.13 6.84 -6.28
C ALA A 63 -11.28 5.83 -6.32
N LEU A 64 -11.09 4.68 -5.69
CA LEU A 64 -12.11 3.64 -5.53
C LEU A 64 -13.17 3.98 -4.48
N GLY A 65 -12.94 4.96 -3.61
CA GLY A 65 -13.87 5.35 -2.55
C GLY A 65 -13.43 4.96 -1.14
N GLY A 66 -12.21 4.43 -0.97
CA GLY A 66 -11.63 4.14 0.34
C GLY A 66 -11.25 5.40 1.12
N HIS A 67 -10.83 5.22 2.35
CA HIS A 67 -10.71 6.30 3.33
C HIS A 67 -9.28 6.61 3.75
N MET A 68 -8.30 5.73 3.49
CA MET A 68 -6.91 5.91 3.94
C MET A 68 -6.31 7.24 3.47
N GLY A 69 -6.60 7.66 2.22
CA GLY A 69 -6.15 8.94 1.69
C GLY A 69 -6.71 10.13 2.45
N ILE A 70 -8.02 10.13 2.73
CA ILE A 70 -8.72 11.18 3.49
C ILE A 70 -8.19 11.27 4.92
N VAL A 71 -8.04 10.12 5.59
CA VAL A 71 -7.52 10.07 6.97
C VAL A 71 -6.08 10.55 7.02
N THR A 72 -5.26 10.18 6.03
CA THR A 72 -3.88 10.65 5.92
C THR A 72 -3.82 12.16 5.79
N ASP A 73 -4.59 12.77 4.89
CA ASP A 73 -4.58 14.22 4.68
C ASP A 73 -5.03 14.98 5.93
N LYS A 74 -6.02 14.46 6.67
CA LYS A 74 -6.50 15.05 7.92
C LYS A 74 -5.50 14.96 9.08
N THR A 75 -4.55 14.04 9.02
CA THR A 75 -3.62 13.76 10.12
C THR A 75 -2.16 13.96 9.75
N ALA A 76 -1.87 14.42 8.53
CA ALA A 76 -0.53 14.67 8.04
C ALA A 76 0.15 15.83 8.79
N ILE A 77 1.31 15.57 9.39
CA ILE A 77 2.18 16.55 10.05
C ILE A 77 3.45 16.86 9.26
N GLN A 78 3.70 16.14 8.17
CA GLN A 78 4.71 16.47 7.14
C GLN A 78 4.31 15.81 5.83
N PHE A 79 4.58 16.47 4.70
CA PHE A 79 4.34 15.93 3.36
C PHE A 79 5.57 16.08 2.47
N ARG A 80 5.81 15.09 1.61
CA ARG A 80 6.84 15.13 0.55
C ARG A 80 6.37 14.35 -0.67
N MET A 81 6.61 14.90 -1.87
CA MET A 81 6.46 14.17 -3.13
C MET A 81 7.81 13.54 -3.51
N LEU A 82 7.94 12.24 -3.33
CA LEU A 82 9.16 11.52 -3.66
C LEU A 82 9.33 11.34 -5.18
N ASN A 83 10.58 11.25 -5.63
CA ASN A 83 10.97 11.05 -7.03
C ASN A 83 10.55 12.18 -8.00
N ARG A 84 10.32 13.40 -7.54
CA ARG A 84 9.97 14.55 -8.44
C ARG A 84 10.95 14.69 -9.61
N SER A 85 12.25 14.53 -9.41
CA SER A 85 13.28 14.60 -10.43
C SER A 85 13.25 13.47 -11.46
N LYS A 86 12.54 12.37 -11.18
CA LYS A 86 12.46 11.19 -12.06
C LYS A 86 11.22 11.17 -12.97
N GLY A 87 10.37 12.17 -12.86
CA GLY A 87 9.15 12.32 -13.66
C GLY A 87 7.90 11.64 -13.09
N PRO A 88 6.71 12.00 -13.64
CA PRO A 88 5.40 11.69 -13.06
C PRO A 88 5.07 10.19 -13.01
N ALA A 89 5.68 9.37 -13.86
CA ALA A 89 5.48 7.91 -13.83
C ALA A 89 5.86 7.25 -12.49
N VAL A 90 6.69 7.91 -11.68
CA VAL A 90 7.19 7.39 -10.41
C VAL A 90 7.07 8.39 -9.25
N TRP A 91 6.39 9.51 -9.45
CA TRP A 91 6.04 10.43 -8.37
C TRP A 91 5.21 9.70 -7.33
N SER A 92 5.60 9.84 -6.07
CA SER A 92 5.00 9.06 -4.99
C SER A 92 4.80 9.94 -3.76
N PRO A 93 3.57 10.30 -3.40
CA PRO A 93 3.31 11.07 -2.19
C PRO A 93 3.65 10.26 -0.94
N ARG A 94 4.24 10.95 0.06
CA ARG A 94 4.51 10.42 1.40
C ARG A 94 4.13 11.47 2.44
N ALA A 95 3.37 11.06 3.45
CA ALA A 95 3.05 11.89 4.60
C ALA A 95 3.52 11.22 5.89
N GLN A 96 4.12 12.02 6.78
CA GLN A 96 4.24 11.68 8.19
C GLN A 96 2.91 12.06 8.84
N CYS A 97 2.35 11.18 9.67
CA CYS A 97 1.05 11.39 10.30
C CYS A 97 1.18 11.49 11.83
N ASP A 98 0.27 12.22 12.45
CA ASP A 98 0.02 12.11 13.87
C ASP A 98 -0.68 10.77 14.15
N ARG A 99 0.04 9.85 14.80
CA ARG A 99 -0.43 8.48 15.05
C ARG A 99 -1.69 8.43 15.91
N GLY A 100 -1.77 9.28 16.92
CA GLY A 100 -2.93 9.33 17.81
C GLY A 100 -4.17 9.85 17.08
N LYS A 101 -4.02 10.95 16.34
CA LYS A 101 -5.09 11.54 15.54
C LYS A 101 -5.51 10.62 14.38
N PHE A 102 -4.58 9.85 13.80
CA PHE A 102 -4.87 8.87 12.75
C PHE A 102 -5.79 7.75 13.25
N ILE A 103 -5.51 7.18 14.44
CA ILE A 103 -6.38 6.19 15.09
C ILE A 103 -7.77 6.77 15.33
N TRP A 104 -7.83 7.98 15.92
CA TRP A 104 -9.10 8.64 16.23
C TRP A 104 -9.89 8.99 14.97
N GLN A 105 -9.22 9.45 13.92
CA GLN A 105 -9.88 9.78 12.66
C GLN A 105 -10.45 8.54 11.97
N TRP A 106 -9.73 7.40 11.98
CA TRP A 106 -10.26 6.13 11.51
C TRP A 106 -11.45 5.66 12.33
N ARG A 107 -11.36 5.77 13.66
CA ARG A 107 -12.50 5.45 14.53
C ARG A 107 -13.73 6.29 14.18
N THR A 108 -13.54 7.57 13.94
CA THR A 108 -14.63 8.48 13.51
C THR A 108 -15.24 8.02 12.17
N VAL A 109 -14.43 7.61 11.20
CA VAL A 109 -14.93 7.07 9.93
C VAL A 109 -15.82 5.84 10.16
N LEU A 110 -15.33 4.88 10.95
CA LEU A 110 -16.07 3.64 11.21
C LEU A 110 -17.37 3.89 11.98
N ASP A 111 -17.34 4.75 13.00
CA ASP A 111 -18.53 5.07 13.81
C ASP A 111 -19.62 5.82 13.01
N HIS A 112 -19.26 6.47 11.90
CA HIS A 112 -20.19 7.19 11.01
C HIS A 112 -20.45 6.46 9.67
N THR A 113 -20.09 5.20 9.58
CA THR A 113 -20.39 4.37 8.41
C THR A 113 -21.69 3.62 8.63
N ASP A 114 -22.71 3.94 7.85
CA ASP A 114 -24.01 3.29 7.94
C ASP A 114 -23.90 1.78 7.67
N GLY A 115 -24.62 0.96 8.45
CA GLY A 115 -24.62 -0.49 8.28
C GLY A 115 -23.37 -1.20 8.82
N LEU A 116 -22.48 -0.47 9.52
CA LEU A 116 -21.27 -1.03 10.15
C LEU A 116 -21.40 -1.06 11.67
N ASP A 117 -21.38 -2.25 12.24
CA ASP A 117 -21.25 -2.49 13.68
C ASP A 117 -19.78 -2.78 14.03
N ILE A 118 -19.32 -2.31 15.19
CA ILE A 118 -18.01 -2.67 15.76
C ILE A 118 -18.24 -3.57 16.96
N TRP A 119 -17.59 -4.74 16.98
CA TRP A 119 -17.64 -5.69 18.08
C TRP A 119 -16.26 -5.85 18.71
N GLN A 120 -16.13 -5.42 19.98
CA GLN A 120 -14.85 -5.57 20.68
C GLN A 120 -14.76 -6.95 21.32
N ASP A 121 -14.05 -7.85 20.64
CA ASP A 121 -13.76 -9.20 21.10
C ASP A 121 -12.61 -9.79 20.26
N GLN A 122 -12.11 -10.96 20.65
CA GLN A 122 -11.14 -11.73 19.90
C GLN A 122 -11.85 -12.88 19.15
N ALA A 123 -11.70 -12.93 17.84
CA ALA A 123 -12.11 -14.09 17.04
C ALA A 123 -11.17 -15.26 17.32
N ASP A 124 -11.74 -16.43 17.60
CA ASP A 124 -11.01 -17.59 18.08
C ASP A 124 -11.18 -18.83 17.18
N GLU A 125 -12.32 -18.93 16.50
CA GLU A 125 -12.64 -20.04 15.61
C GLU A 125 -13.40 -19.57 14.37
N LEU A 126 -13.00 -20.06 13.19
CA LEU A 126 -13.77 -19.92 11.95
C LEU A 126 -14.89 -20.96 11.93
N LEU A 127 -16.12 -20.53 11.74
CA LEU A 127 -17.26 -21.42 11.58
C LEU A 127 -17.42 -21.80 10.11
N VAL A 128 -17.38 -23.10 9.82
CA VAL A 128 -17.53 -23.65 8.47
C VAL A 128 -18.63 -24.69 8.46
N GLU A 129 -19.60 -24.54 7.56
CA GLU A 129 -20.70 -25.49 7.34
C GLU A 129 -20.76 -25.86 5.86
N HIS A 130 -20.91 -27.12 5.55
CA HIS A 130 -20.94 -27.63 4.15
C HIS A 130 -19.73 -27.20 3.28
N GLY A 131 -18.58 -26.95 3.94
CA GLY A 131 -17.35 -26.50 3.28
C GLY A 131 -17.25 -24.99 3.03
N GLU A 132 -18.25 -24.19 3.41
CA GLU A 132 -18.26 -22.73 3.28
C GLU A 132 -18.11 -22.04 4.63
N ALA A 133 -17.44 -20.87 4.63
CA ALA A 133 -17.37 -20.02 5.83
C ALA A 133 -18.75 -19.40 6.10
N VAL A 134 -19.23 -19.58 7.34
CA VAL A 134 -20.56 -19.09 7.77
C VAL A 134 -20.49 -18.17 8.99
N GLY A 135 -19.30 -17.78 9.43
CA GLY A 135 -19.12 -16.88 10.55
C GLY A 135 -17.88 -17.17 11.39
N VAL A 136 -17.87 -16.62 12.60
CA VAL A 136 -16.78 -16.79 13.57
C VAL A 136 -17.35 -16.98 14.97
N ARG A 137 -16.62 -17.70 15.82
CA ARG A 137 -16.83 -17.75 17.26
C ARG A 137 -15.75 -16.96 17.96
N THR A 138 -16.15 -16.13 18.92
CA THR A 138 -15.23 -15.34 19.74
C THR A 138 -14.77 -16.12 20.99
N VAL A 139 -13.73 -15.61 21.66
CA VAL A 139 -13.22 -16.23 22.91
C VAL A 139 -14.27 -16.28 24.03
N TRP A 140 -15.25 -15.37 24.03
CA TRP A 140 -16.38 -15.38 24.98
C TRP A 140 -17.54 -16.30 24.55
N GLY A 141 -17.36 -17.05 23.45
CA GLY A 141 -18.36 -17.97 22.95
C GLY A 141 -19.52 -17.33 22.18
N VAL A 142 -19.40 -16.08 21.79
CA VAL A 142 -20.39 -15.42 20.93
C VAL A 142 -20.19 -15.91 19.49
N GLU A 143 -21.27 -16.36 18.85
CA GLU A 143 -21.27 -16.71 17.43
C GLU A 143 -21.78 -15.52 16.62
N LEU A 144 -20.94 -15.06 15.72
CA LEU A 144 -21.25 -14.07 14.71
C LEU A 144 -21.38 -14.81 13.37
N ARG A 145 -22.59 -14.81 12.80
CA ARG A 145 -22.91 -15.52 11.55
C ARG A 145 -22.93 -14.55 10.38
N ALA A 146 -22.35 -14.95 9.25
CA ALA A 146 -22.34 -14.14 8.03
C ALA A 146 -22.21 -15.01 6.77
N LYS A 147 -22.55 -14.42 5.60
CA LYS A 147 -22.35 -15.03 4.28
C LYS A 147 -20.89 -14.95 3.82
N SER A 148 -20.12 -13.99 4.35
CA SER A 148 -18.72 -13.79 4.03
C SER A 148 -17.93 -13.37 5.27
N VAL A 149 -16.70 -13.89 5.38
CA VAL A 149 -15.75 -13.57 6.46
C VAL A 149 -14.46 -13.06 5.84
N VAL A 150 -13.97 -11.89 6.27
CA VAL A 150 -12.72 -11.28 5.82
C VAL A 150 -11.70 -11.32 6.96
N LEU A 151 -10.62 -12.07 6.81
CA LEU A 151 -9.54 -12.20 7.78
C LEU A 151 -8.46 -11.14 7.51
N THR A 152 -8.21 -10.26 8.51
CA THR A 152 -7.22 -9.18 8.44
C THR A 152 -6.40 -9.06 9.73
N ALA A 153 -5.99 -10.19 10.31
CA ALA A 153 -5.45 -10.30 11.67
C ALA A 153 -4.00 -9.76 11.85
N GLY A 154 -3.35 -9.24 10.80
CA GLY A 154 -2.03 -8.61 10.91
C GLY A 154 -0.95 -9.54 11.47
N THR A 155 -0.27 -9.10 12.56
CA THR A 155 0.79 -9.85 13.23
C THR A 155 0.30 -10.64 14.46
N PHE A 156 -1.02 -10.78 14.63
CA PHE A 156 -1.58 -11.32 15.88
C PHE A 156 -1.70 -12.85 15.92
N LEU A 157 -1.79 -13.53 14.75
CA LEU A 157 -1.92 -14.97 14.68
C LEU A 157 -0.64 -15.67 15.17
N ASN A 158 -0.73 -16.37 16.30
CA ASN A 158 0.41 -16.99 16.98
C ASN A 158 1.59 -16.03 17.12
N GLY A 159 1.30 -14.75 17.37
CA GLY A 159 2.30 -13.70 17.49
C GLY A 159 3.29 -13.95 18.63
N LEU A 160 4.59 -13.82 18.35
CA LEU A 160 5.67 -14.03 19.32
C LEU A 160 6.68 -12.89 19.21
N LEU A 161 6.78 -12.11 20.29
CA LEU A 161 7.70 -10.97 20.42
C LEU A 161 9.07 -11.44 20.88
N HIS A 162 10.15 -10.85 20.35
CA HIS A 162 11.53 -11.15 20.71
C HIS A 162 12.29 -9.87 21.05
N ILE A 163 12.93 -9.85 22.23
CA ILE A 163 13.90 -8.83 22.66
C ILE A 163 15.06 -9.57 23.31
N GLY A 164 16.21 -9.62 22.66
CA GLY A 164 17.30 -10.48 23.08
C GLY A 164 16.83 -11.93 23.19
N ARG A 165 17.15 -12.58 24.31
CA ARG A 165 16.73 -13.96 24.58
C ARG A 165 15.30 -14.09 25.08
N CYS A 166 14.63 -12.97 25.42
CA CYS A 166 13.28 -12.97 25.95
C CYS A 166 12.26 -13.13 24.82
N GLN A 167 11.26 -14.01 25.06
CA GLN A 167 10.14 -14.27 24.16
C GLN A 167 8.83 -14.10 24.93
N LEU A 168 7.88 -13.38 24.32
CA LEU A 168 6.55 -13.18 24.90
C LEU A 168 5.48 -13.34 23.81
N PRO A 169 4.42 -14.14 24.07
CA PRO A 169 3.27 -14.16 23.17
C PRO A 169 2.63 -12.78 23.07
N GLY A 170 2.39 -12.31 21.85
CA GLY A 170 1.79 -11.01 21.61
C GLY A 170 1.76 -10.65 20.13
N GLY A 171 0.76 -9.91 19.69
CA GLY A 171 0.67 -9.37 18.34
C GLY A 171 1.44 -8.05 18.17
N ARG A 172 1.54 -7.28 19.25
CA ARG A 172 2.38 -6.08 19.45
C ARG A 172 2.78 -6.01 20.91
N ILE A 173 3.75 -5.15 21.25
CA ILE A 173 4.14 -4.97 22.66
C ILE A 173 2.94 -4.57 23.51
N ALA A 174 2.73 -5.26 24.61
CA ALA A 174 1.60 -5.13 25.54
C ALA A 174 0.21 -5.44 24.92
N GLU A 175 0.14 -6.20 23.84
CA GLU A 175 -1.10 -6.66 23.22
C GLU A 175 -1.07 -8.18 23.02
N PRO A 176 -2.13 -8.94 23.41
CA PRO A 176 -2.13 -10.40 23.37
C PRO A 176 -2.05 -10.94 21.93
N ALA A 177 -1.61 -12.19 21.80
CA ALA A 177 -1.67 -12.94 20.55
C ALA A 177 -3.00 -13.70 20.42
N VAL A 178 -3.38 -14.03 19.19
CA VAL A 178 -4.52 -14.91 18.85
C VAL A 178 -3.99 -16.32 18.59
N MET A 179 -4.29 -17.27 19.47
CA MET A 179 -3.58 -18.56 19.51
C MET A 179 -4.30 -19.70 18.78
N ARG A 180 -5.64 -19.66 18.62
CA ARG A 180 -6.40 -20.81 18.08
C ARG A 180 -6.95 -20.61 16.67
N LEU A 181 -7.05 -19.38 16.21
CA LEU A 181 -7.70 -19.08 14.93
C LEU A 181 -6.94 -19.67 13.72
N THR A 182 -5.60 -19.67 13.74
CA THR A 182 -4.81 -20.32 12.68
C THR A 182 -5.12 -21.81 12.57
N GLU A 183 -5.13 -22.52 13.71
CA GLU A 183 -5.44 -23.95 13.74
C GLU A 183 -6.86 -24.22 13.21
N SER A 184 -7.82 -23.41 13.62
CA SER A 184 -9.22 -23.49 13.15
C SER A 184 -9.30 -23.37 11.62
N ILE A 185 -8.52 -22.47 11.00
CA ILE A 185 -8.49 -22.26 9.55
C ILE A 185 -7.76 -23.41 8.84
N THR A 186 -6.61 -23.84 9.36
CA THR A 186 -5.78 -24.88 8.72
C THR A 186 -6.43 -26.26 8.72
N ARG A 187 -7.35 -26.55 9.65
CA ARG A 187 -8.18 -27.78 9.63
C ARG A 187 -8.97 -27.99 8.34
N HIS A 188 -9.22 -26.91 7.59
CA HIS A 188 -9.92 -26.93 6.30
C HIS A 188 -8.97 -27.02 5.10
N GLY A 189 -7.72 -27.43 5.31
CA GLY A 189 -6.74 -27.66 4.24
C GLY A 189 -5.95 -26.42 3.81
N ILE A 190 -6.20 -25.26 4.42
CA ILE A 190 -5.47 -24.02 4.13
C ILE A 190 -4.07 -24.10 4.75
N THR A 191 -3.04 -23.86 3.96
CA THR A 191 -1.64 -23.90 4.38
C THR A 191 -1.21 -22.58 5.02
N ALA A 192 -0.62 -22.64 6.20
CA ALA A 192 -0.01 -21.51 6.88
C ALA A 192 1.51 -21.66 6.94
N GLY A 193 2.21 -20.55 7.08
CA GLY A 193 3.64 -20.46 7.33
C GLY A 193 3.93 -19.36 8.36
N ARG A 194 5.22 -19.12 8.65
CA ARG A 194 5.63 -18.06 9.57
C ARG A 194 6.51 -17.03 8.88
N MET A 195 6.25 -15.78 9.19
CA MET A 195 7.06 -14.63 8.79
C MET A 195 7.46 -13.79 10.01
N LYS A 196 8.46 -12.95 9.84
CA LYS A 196 8.87 -12.01 10.87
C LYS A 196 8.88 -10.57 10.35
N THR A 197 8.64 -9.65 11.26
CA THR A 197 8.91 -8.21 11.07
C THR A 197 9.50 -7.62 12.33
N GLY A 198 9.72 -6.30 12.38
CA GLY A 198 10.27 -5.64 13.56
C GLY A 198 9.96 -4.16 13.57
N THR A 199 10.23 -3.53 14.70
CA THR A 199 10.06 -2.09 14.90
C THR A 199 11.25 -1.52 15.68
N PRO A 200 11.64 -0.25 15.46
CA PRO A 200 12.69 0.39 16.24
C PRO A 200 12.17 0.93 17.58
N VAL A 201 13.10 1.42 18.36
CA VAL A 201 12.86 2.13 19.62
C VAL A 201 11.99 3.36 19.44
N ARG A 202 11.31 3.78 20.52
CA ARG A 202 10.67 5.10 20.67
C ARG A 202 11.43 5.91 21.69
N ILE A 203 11.80 7.14 21.32
CA ILE A 203 12.68 8.03 22.06
C ILE A 203 11.89 9.24 22.57
N ASP A 204 12.21 9.68 23.79
CA ASP A 204 11.69 10.92 24.36
C ASP A 204 12.39 12.13 23.72
N ARG A 205 11.65 12.94 22.97
CA ARG A 205 12.11 14.18 22.31
C ARG A 205 12.93 15.10 23.24
N ARG A 206 12.58 15.16 24.52
CA ARG A 206 13.23 16.03 25.52
C ARG A 206 14.66 15.60 25.87
N SER A 207 15.06 14.40 25.44
CA SER A 207 16.40 13.83 25.66
C SER A 207 17.24 13.79 24.37
N VAL A 208 16.82 14.50 23.33
CA VAL A 208 17.50 14.55 22.03
C VAL A 208 18.25 15.87 21.88
N HIS A 209 19.48 15.81 21.41
CA HIS A 209 20.31 16.94 21.07
C HIS A 209 20.16 17.26 19.57
N PHE A 210 19.17 18.06 19.23
CA PHE A 210 18.82 18.39 17.84
C PHE A 210 19.88 19.20 17.12
N GLU A 211 20.74 19.90 17.85
CA GLU A 211 21.91 20.63 17.33
C GLU A 211 22.92 19.72 16.62
N ASP A 212 22.93 18.43 16.95
CA ASP A 212 23.80 17.41 16.35
C ASP A 212 23.12 16.64 15.21
N MET A 213 21.99 17.13 14.66
CA MET A 213 21.20 16.49 13.62
C MET A 213 20.96 17.40 12.42
N GLU A 214 20.77 16.79 11.25
CA GLU A 214 20.37 17.49 10.04
C GLU A 214 18.83 17.62 9.97
N VAL A 215 18.33 18.82 9.72
CA VAL A 215 16.89 19.09 9.60
C VAL A 215 16.36 18.57 8.26
N GLN A 216 15.22 17.91 8.29
CA GLN A 216 14.48 17.44 7.13
C GLN A 216 13.10 18.09 7.09
N GLU A 217 12.97 19.16 6.33
CA GLU A 217 11.70 19.87 6.17
C GLU A 217 10.74 19.14 5.21
N GLY A 218 9.46 19.35 5.41
CA GLY A 218 8.41 18.96 4.47
C GLY A 218 8.28 19.95 3.32
N GLU A 219 7.56 19.55 2.28
CA GLU A 219 7.21 20.43 1.16
C GLU A 219 6.04 21.35 1.56
N GLN A 220 6.12 22.62 1.14
CA GLN A 220 5.09 23.63 1.42
C GLN A 220 3.92 23.52 0.43
N ASP A 221 4.18 23.04 -0.79
CA ASP A 221 3.17 22.87 -1.82
C ASP A 221 2.07 21.92 -1.35
N PHE A 222 0.82 22.31 -1.63
CA PHE A 222 -0.30 21.44 -1.29
C PHE A 222 -0.50 20.36 -2.35
N HIS A 223 -0.10 19.13 -1.99
CA HIS A 223 -0.55 17.92 -2.65
C HIS A 223 -1.27 17.05 -1.62
N SER A 224 -2.33 16.38 -2.02
CA SER A 224 -3.13 15.51 -1.15
C SER A 224 -3.08 14.06 -1.61
N PHE A 225 -3.35 13.14 -0.69
CA PHE A 225 -3.61 11.74 -1.04
C PHE A 225 -5.02 11.56 -1.58
N SER A 226 -6.00 12.27 -1.01
CA SER A 226 -7.38 12.17 -1.47
C SER A 226 -7.70 13.20 -2.54
N PHE A 227 -8.43 12.77 -3.56
CA PHE A 227 -9.06 13.65 -4.55
C PHE A 227 -10.19 14.50 -3.94
N MET A 228 -10.59 14.23 -2.70
CA MET A 228 -11.64 14.96 -1.98
C MET A 228 -11.10 15.96 -0.95
N SER A 229 -9.80 15.88 -0.61
CA SER A 229 -9.19 16.79 0.37
C SER A 229 -8.86 18.15 -0.21
N THR A 230 -9.01 19.22 0.61
CA THR A 230 -8.77 20.61 0.21
C THR A 230 -7.66 21.29 1.02
N GLY A 231 -7.06 20.61 2.00
CA GLY A 231 -6.01 21.17 2.85
C GLY A 231 -5.46 20.16 3.85
N ARG A 232 -4.41 20.59 4.58
CA ARG A 232 -3.82 19.88 5.72
C ARG A 232 -4.12 20.68 6.98
N PRO A 233 -4.95 20.15 7.90
CA PRO A 233 -5.42 20.93 9.05
C PRO A 233 -4.38 21.03 10.18
N LEU A 234 -3.38 20.11 10.24
CA LEU A 234 -2.42 20.06 11.33
C LEU A 234 -1.17 20.90 11.04
N ARG A 235 -0.50 21.33 12.12
CA ARG A 235 0.79 22.00 12.06
C ARG A 235 1.82 21.09 11.41
N GLN A 236 2.56 21.60 10.44
CA GLN A 236 3.63 20.86 9.79
C GLN A 236 4.88 20.83 10.66
N LEU A 237 5.43 19.64 10.85
CA LEU A 237 6.60 19.37 11.69
C LEU A 237 7.80 18.96 10.84
N THR A 238 8.99 19.13 11.41
CA THR A 238 10.24 18.64 10.81
C THR A 238 10.56 17.24 11.28
N CYS A 239 11.31 16.49 10.44
CA CYS A 239 12.05 15.30 10.82
C CYS A 239 13.55 15.64 10.87
N TRP A 240 14.35 14.73 11.41
CA TRP A 240 15.79 14.92 11.55
C TRP A 240 16.53 13.68 11.09
N THR A 241 17.75 13.90 10.55
CA THR A 241 18.66 12.82 10.15
C THR A 241 19.88 12.81 11.09
N CYS A 242 20.25 11.62 11.53
CA CYS A 242 21.54 11.34 12.16
C CYS A 242 22.11 10.03 11.60
N TYR A 243 23.28 9.64 12.08
CA TYR A 243 23.97 8.47 11.55
C TYR A 243 24.50 7.59 12.70
N THR A 244 24.54 6.28 12.46
CA THR A 244 25.36 5.38 13.28
C THR A 244 26.85 5.70 13.06
N ASN A 245 27.71 5.22 13.96
CA ASN A 245 29.14 5.40 13.90
C ASN A 245 29.86 4.09 14.32
N PRO A 246 31.21 4.00 14.28
CA PRO A 246 31.95 2.80 14.65
C PRO A 246 31.68 2.31 16.08
N ASP A 247 31.45 3.22 17.05
CA ASP A 247 31.18 2.84 18.45
C ASP A 247 29.79 2.19 18.58
N VAL A 248 28.78 2.71 17.88
CA VAL A 248 27.46 2.07 17.73
C VAL A 248 27.63 0.66 17.18
N HIS A 249 28.41 0.53 16.10
CA HIS A 249 28.63 -0.76 15.45
C HIS A 249 29.37 -1.75 16.33
N ALA A 250 30.37 -1.30 17.09
CA ALA A 250 31.10 -2.13 18.05
C ALA A 250 30.18 -2.65 19.17
N THR A 251 29.36 -1.76 19.74
CA THR A 251 28.37 -2.10 20.78
C THR A 251 27.37 -3.15 20.29
N LEU A 252 26.81 -2.95 19.10
CA LEU A 252 25.85 -3.89 18.52
C LEU A 252 26.51 -5.23 18.17
N ARG A 253 27.75 -5.24 17.62
CA ARG A 253 28.48 -6.48 17.31
C ARG A 253 28.77 -7.30 18.56
N ALA A 254 29.12 -6.66 19.67
CA ALA A 254 29.35 -7.35 20.94
C ALA A 254 28.11 -8.10 21.45
N GLY A 255 26.90 -7.57 21.14
CA GLY A 255 25.63 -8.18 21.55
C GLY A 255 25.04 -9.19 20.54
N LEU A 256 25.67 -9.45 19.38
CA LEU A 256 25.10 -10.29 18.33
C LEU A 256 24.77 -11.73 18.78
N ALA A 257 25.54 -12.29 19.70
CA ALA A 257 25.30 -13.64 20.25
C ALA A 257 23.97 -13.76 21.00
N ASP A 258 23.43 -12.64 21.47
CA ASP A 258 22.16 -12.57 22.17
C ASP A 258 21.01 -12.05 21.29
N SER A 259 21.29 -11.76 20.01
CA SER A 259 20.26 -11.39 19.03
C SER A 259 19.44 -12.62 18.63
N PRO A 260 18.11 -12.57 18.70
CA PRO A 260 17.25 -13.68 18.31
C PRO A 260 17.37 -14.05 16.82
N LEU A 261 17.88 -13.12 15.99
CA LEU A 261 18.16 -13.35 14.56
C LEU A 261 19.41 -14.21 14.33
N TYR A 262 20.36 -14.23 15.27
CA TYR A 262 21.66 -14.90 15.12
C TYR A 262 21.90 -16.02 16.14
N ASN A 263 21.07 -16.11 17.20
CA ASN A 263 21.16 -17.19 18.19
C ASN A 263 20.27 -18.41 17.87
N GLY A 264 19.56 -18.40 16.72
CA GLY A 264 18.71 -19.50 16.27
C GLY A 264 17.27 -19.49 16.78
N GLN A 265 16.87 -18.47 17.57
CA GLN A 265 15.48 -18.34 18.06
C GLN A 265 14.50 -18.02 16.93
N ILE A 266 14.84 -17.08 16.05
CA ILE A 266 14.06 -16.70 14.87
C ILE A 266 14.57 -17.48 13.67
N GLN A 267 13.72 -18.33 13.10
CA GLN A 267 13.99 -19.11 11.89
C GLN A 267 13.19 -18.62 10.69
N SER A 268 12.17 -17.79 10.92
CA SER A 268 11.32 -17.24 9.88
C SER A 268 11.99 -16.10 9.09
N ILE A 269 11.59 -15.92 7.84
CA ILE A 269 12.17 -14.93 6.93
C ILE A 269 11.59 -13.55 7.23
N GLY A 270 12.48 -12.57 7.34
CA GLY A 270 12.13 -11.16 7.53
C GLY A 270 12.14 -10.34 6.24
N PRO A 271 11.60 -9.10 6.27
CA PRO A 271 11.53 -8.25 5.10
C PRO A 271 12.92 -7.80 4.63
N ARG A 272 13.24 -8.05 3.37
CA ARG A 272 14.50 -7.70 2.72
C ARG A 272 14.80 -6.20 2.70
N TYR A 273 13.75 -5.38 2.58
CA TYR A 273 13.87 -3.93 2.35
C TYR A 273 13.73 -3.07 3.62
N CYS A 274 13.53 -3.69 4.77
CA CYS A 274 13.57 -3.04 6.07
C CYS A 274 14.37 -3.93 7.04
N PRO A 275 15.67 -4.17 6.77
CA PRO A 275 16.49 -5.00 7.64
C PRO A 275 16.68 -4.30 8.98
N SER A 276 16.79 -5.09 10.05
CA SER A 276 17.20 -4.59 11.34
C SER A 276 18.62 -4.00 11.29
N ILE A 277 18.97 -3.20 12.28
CA ILE A 277 20.30 -2.58 12.31
C ILE A 277 21.40 -3.65 12.42
N GLU A 278 21.17 -4.71 13.21
CA GLU A 278 22.09 -5.84 13.30
C GLU A 278 22.26 -6.57 11.96
N THR A 279 21.19 -6.72 11.17
CA THR A 279 21.29 -7.31 9.82
C THR A 279 22.08 -6.40 8.87
N LYS A 280 21.93 -5.07 8.97
CA LYS A 280 22.75 -4.13 8.17
C LYS A 280 24.23 -4.27 8.48
N LEU A 281 24.60 -4.44 9.77
CA LEU A 281 25.99 -4.60 10.17
C LEU A 281 26.63 -5.89 9.68
N VAL A 282 25.86 -6.97 9.61
CA VAL A 282 26.34 -8.25 9.10
C VAL A 282 26.42 -8.25 7.57
N THR A 283 25.43 -7.66 6.90
CA THR A 283 25.37 -7.63 5.43
C THR A 283 26.35 -6.63 4.81
N PHE A 284 26.61 -5.51 5.51
CA PHE A 284 27.47 -4.43 5.03
C PHE A 284 28.57 -4.10 6.07
N PRO A 285 29.49 -5.03 6.36
CA PRO A 285 30.45 -4.90 7.46
C PRO A 285 31.43 -3.73 7.31
N ASP A 286 31.72 -3.32 6.07
CA ASP A 286 32.67 -2.25 5.74
C ASP A 286 32.08 -0.84 5.83
N LYS A 287 30.75 -0.72 5.92
CA LYS A 287 30.10 0.58 6.08
C LYS A 287 30.35 1.14 7.47
N GLN A 288 30.90 2.36 7.52
CA GLN A 288 31.22 3.07 8.76
C GLN A 288 30.00 3.73 9.40
N GLN A 289 28.93 3.97 8.63
CA GLN A 289 27.71 4.61 9.11
C GLN A 289 26.47 4.19 8.31
N HIS A 290 25.31 4.21 8.97
CA HIS A 290 23.99 4.05 8.38
C HIS A 290 23.10 5.24 8.73
N PRO A 291 22.33 5.77 7.77
CA PRO A 291 21.42 6.87 8.04
C PRO A 291 20.25 6.42 8.92
N LEU A 292 19.87 7.28 9.85
CA LEU A 292 18.74 7.15 10.74
C LEU A 292 17.88 8.41 10.62
N PHE A 293 16.56 8.24 10.67
CA PHE A 293 15.62 9.35 10.60
C PHE A 293 14.81 9.39 11.90
N LEU A 294 14.89 10.50 12.61
CA LEU A 294 14.09 10.74 13.80
C LEU A 294 12.81 11.47 13.39
N GLU A 295 11.71 10.78 13.54
CA GLU A 295 10.39 11.18 13.03
C GLU A 295 9.43 11.42 14.21
N PRO A 296 8.70 12.56 14.30
CA PRO A 296 7.71 12.76 15.36
C PRO A 296 6.53 11.80 15.19
N GLU A 297 6.06 11.23 16.29
CA GLU A 297 4.87 10.34 16.31
C GLU A 297 3.55 11.13 16.40
N GLY A 298 3.60 12.44 16.60
CA GLY A 298 2.44 13.30 16.64
C GLY A 298 2.75 14.75 16.99
N GLU A 299 1.73 15.58 16.89
CA GLU A 299 1.81 17.03 17.08
C GLU A 299 1.99 17.40 18.57
N ASP A 300 1.32 16.66 19.45
CA ASP A 300 1.19 16.94 20.88
C ASP A 300 1.88 15.88 21.76
N THR A 301 2.78 15.06 21.21
CA THR A 301 3.54 14.04 21.94
C THR A 301 5.04 14.30 21.88
N ASN A 302 5.76 13.88 22.93
CA ASN A 302 7.21 13.84 22.93
C ASN A 302 7.78 12.52 22.38
N GLU A 303 6.93 11.63 21.90
CA GLU A 303 7.36 10.34 21.35
C GLU A 303 7.91 10.51 19.93
N MET A 304 9.14 10.02 19.72
CA MET A 304 9.86 10.07 18.45
C MET A 304 10.16 8.65 17.98
N TYR A 305 9.94 8.39 16.71
CA TYR A 305 10.25 7.14 16.03
C TYR A 305 11.64 7.22 15.38
N LEU A 306 12.54 6.29 15.70
CA LEU A 306 13.88 6.25 15.11
C LEU A 306 13.92 5.29 13.91
N ASN A 307 13.52 5.77 12.75
CA ASN A 307 13.53 5.00 11.50
C ASN A 307 14.96 4.60 11.11
N GLY A 308 15.12 3.34 10.73
CA GLY A 308 16.44 2.78 10.34
C GLY A 308 17.16 2.04 11.47
N PHE A 309 16.71 2.19 12.74
CA PHE A 309 17.24 1.49 13.91
C PHE A 309 16.28 0.40 14.43
N SER A 310 15.61 -0.33 13.53
CA SER A 310 14.85 -1.51 13.94
C SER A 310 15.81 -2.55 14.52
N SER A 311 15.51 -3.06 15.71
CA SER A 311 16.37 -4.00 16.43
C SER A 311 15.58 -4.95 17.30
N SER A 312 16.10 -6.16 17.46
CA SER A 312 15.62 -7.15 18.44
C SER A 312 16.71 -7.53 19.47
N MET A 313 17.80 -6.79 19.51
CA MET A 313 18.86 -6.94 20.48
C MET A 313 18.37 -6.83 21.93
N PRO A 314 19.10 -7.34 22.92
CA PRO A 314 18.82 -7.05 24.33
C PRO A 314 18.66 -5.56 24.59
N MET A 315 17.79 -5.18 25.55
CA MET A 315 17.40 -3.79 25.77
C MET A 315 18.59 -2.90 26.18
N ASP A 316 19.49 -3.42 27.00
CA ASP A 316 20.73 -2.74 27.41
C ASP A 316 21.65 -2.47 26.22
N VAL A 317 21.80 -3.44 25.31
CA VAL A 317 22.58 -3.28 24.06
C VAL A 317 21.96 -2.19 23.18
N GLN A 318 20.62 -2.17 23.02
CA GLN A 318 19.93 -1.15 22.24
C GLN A 318 20.17 0.25 22.85
N ILE A 319 20.01 0.41 24.16
CA ILE A 319 20.18 1.71 24.85
C ILE A 319 21.65 2.17 24.78
N ASN A 320 22.62 1.27 25.05
CA ASN A 320 24.04 1.61 24.99
C ASN A 320 24.47 2.00 23.57
N ALA A 321 24.00 1.29 22.55
CA ALA A 321 24.28 1.64 21.16
C ALA A 321 23.69 3.01 20.77
N LEU A 322 22.46 3.34 21.19
CA LEU A 322 21.87 4.66 20.96
C LEU A 322 22.70 5.78 21.58
N ARG A 323 23.20 5.59 22.81
CA ARG A 323 24.01 6.58 23.53
C ARG A 323 25.38 6.84 22.90
N CYS A 324 25.86 5.96 22.02
CA CYS A 324 27.04 6.21 21.20
C CYS A 324 26.78 7.18 20.03
N ILE A 325 25.52 7.53 19.74
CA ILE A 325 25.17 8.55 18.74
C ILE A 325 25.19 9.92 19.43
N PRO A 326 25.98 10.92 18.97
CA PRO A 326 26.08 12.22 19.62
C PRO A 326 24.74 12.86 19.94
N ALA A 327 23.83 12.91 18.99
CA ALA A 327 22.47 13.45 19.16
C ALA A 327 21.62 12.69 20.19
N LEU A 328 21.95 11.44 20.50
CA LEU A 328 21.18 10.54 21.35
C LEU A 328 21.94 10.11 22.63
N ARG A 329 23.05 10.81 22.99
CA ARG A 329 23.92 10.48 24.15
C ARG A 329 23.16 10.42 25.49
N ASP A 330 22.07 11.18 25.62
CA ASP A 330 21.22 11.22 26.80
C ASP A 330 19.85 10.59 26.58
N ALA A 331 19.71 9.78 25.50
CA ALA A 331 18.43 9.25 25.05
C ALA A 331 17.68 8.48 26.15
N ARG A 332 16.43 8.88 26.37
CA ARG A 332 15.45 8.15 27.17
C ARG A 332 14.50 7.42 26.24
N VAL A 333 14.31 6.13 26.48
CA VAL A 333 13.53 5.25 25.62
C VAL A 333 12.16 5.00 26.26
N TYR A 334 11.07 5.29 25.55
CA TYR A 334 9.71 4.94 25.96
C TYR A 334 9.44 3.45 25.75
N ARG A 335 9.92 2.88 24.64
CA ARG A 335 9.75 1.48 24.27
C ARG A 335 10.98 0.98 23.50
N PRO A 336 11.45 -0.25 23.77
CA PRO A 336 12.52 -0.86 23.00
C PRO A 336 12.05 -1.22 21.59
N GLY A 337 12.99 -1.44 20.70
CA GLY A 337 12.77 -2.19 19.46
C GLY A 337 12.54 -3.67 19.77
N TYR A 338 11.79 -4.33 18.91
CA TYR A 338 11.56 -5.78 19.00
C TYR A 338 11.33 -6.38 17.61
N ALA A 339 11.59 -7.69 17.50
CA ALA A 339 11.09 -8.48 16.38
C ALA A 339 9.81 -9.19 16.78
N ILE A 340 8.97 -9.49 15.80
CA ILE A 340 7.77 -10.29 15.96
C ILE A 340 7.69 -11.34 14.87
N GLU A 341 7.46 -12.60 15.25
CA GLU A 341 7.05 -13.69 14.38
C GLU A 341 5.54 -13.87 14.45
N TYR A 342 4.93 -14.20 13.32
CA TYR A 342 3.48 -14.36 13.19
C TYR A 342 3.14 -15.31 12.06
N ASP A 343 1.93 -15.88 12.09
CA ASP A 343 1.46 -16.75 11.02
C ASP A 343 0.93 -15.94 9.84
N PHE A 344 1.19 -16.46 8.64
CA PHE A 344 0.59 -16.01 7.38
C PHE A 344 0.07 -17.22 6.60
N PHE A 345 -0.80 -16.98 5.63
CA PHE A 345 -1.33 -18.00 4.73
C PHE A 345 -0.74 -17.80 3.33
N ASP A 346 -0.38 -18.91 2.65
CA ASP A 346 0.15 -18.86 1.28
C ASP A 346 -0.89 -18.20 0.35
N PRO A 347 -0.62 -16.99 -0.20
CA PRO A 347 -1.62 -16.27 -0.99
C PRO A 347 -1.94 -16.93 -2.34
N THR A 348 -1.16 -17.92 -2.78
CA THR A 348 -1.49 -18.71 -3.98
C THR A 348 -2.76 -19.54 -3.80
N GLN A 349 -3.22 -19.73 -2.57
CA GLN A 349 -4.50 -20.37 -2.23
C GLN A 349 -5.72 -19.44 -2.41
N LEU A 350 -5.49 -18.19 -2.79
CA LEU A 350 -6.53 -17.20 -3.00
C LEU A 350 -6.80 -16.99 -4.51
N ARG A 351 -8.01 -16.55 -4.82
CA ARG A 351 -8.40 -16.00 -6.12
C ARG A 351 -7.97 -14.53 -6.23
N HIS A 352 -8.08 -13.93 -7.39
CA HIS A 352 -7.85 -12.47 -7.57
C HIS A 352 -8.88 -11.60 -6.81
N THR A 353 -9.99 -12.17 -6.37
CA THR A 353 -10.97 -11.57 -5.44
C THR A 353 -10.50 -11.57 -4.00
N LEU A 354 -9.36 -12.20 -3.69
CA LEU A 354 -8.84 -12.54 -2.36
C LEU A 354 -9.72 -13.55 -1.58
N GLU A 355 -10.65 -14.21 -2.24
CA GLU A 355 -11.41 -15.34 -1.69
C GLU A 355 -10.57 -16.62 -1.71
N SER A 356 -10.68 -17.41 -0.66
CA SER A 356 -10.06 -18.73 -0.58
C SER A 356 -10.57 -19.66 -1.68
N LYS A 357 -9.67 -20.40 -2.31
CA LYS A 357 -10.01 -21.47 -3.27
C LYS A 357 -10.59 -22.70 -2.57
N LEU A 358 -10.26 -22.90 -1.29
CA LEU A 358 -10.59 -24.10 -0.50
C LEU A 358 -11.84 -23.92 0.36
N VAL A 359 -12.07 -22.72 0.88
CA VAL A 359 -13.19 -22.39 1.76
C VAL A 359 -13.92 -21.17 1.16
N PRO A 360 -14.92 -21.38 0.29
CA PRO A 360 -15.75 -20.30 -0.22
C PRO A 360 -16.35 -19.44 0.90
N GLY A 361 -16.45 -18.12 0.66
CA GLY A 361 -16.91 -17.15 1.66
C GLY A 361 -15.84 -16.68 2.65
N LEU A 362 -14.65 -17.29 2.65
CA LEU A 362 -13.50 -16.80 3.41
C LEU A 362 -12.60 -15.95 2.50
N PHE A 363 -12.40 -14.70 2.86
CA PHE A 363 -11.48 -13.76 2.22
C PHE A 363 -10.30 -13.47 3.15
N MET A 364 -9.12 -13.21 2.61
CA MET A 364 -7.93 -12.88 3.40
C MET A 364 -7.27 -11.64 2.82
N ALA A 365 -6.88 -10.68 3.68
CA ALA A 365 -6.27 -9.43 3.22
C ALA A 365 -5.22 -8.89 4.20
N GLY A 366 -4.20 -8.25 3.63
CA GLY A 366 -3.14 -7.59 4.38
C GLY A 366 -2.01 -8.54 4.77
N GLN A 367 -1.48 -8.36 5.97
CA GLN A 367 -0.24 -9.03 6.39
C GLN A 367 -0.40 -10.56 6.51
N VAL A 368 -1.59 -11.05 6.72
CA VAL A 368 -1.91 -12.50 6.73
C VAL A 368 -1.66 -13.17 5.36
N ASN A 369 -1.54 -12.39 4.27
CA ASN A 369 -1.16 -12.85 2.94
C ASN A 369 0.36 -12.72 2.68
N GLY A 370 1.17 -12.53 3.73
CA GLY A 370 2.62 -12.39 3.60
C GLY A 370 3.09 -11.04 3.05
N THR A 371 2.29 -9.97 3.16
CA THR A 371 2.70 -8.61 2.77
C THR A 371 3.20 -7.80 3.97
N THR A 372 4.01 -6.77 3.72
CA THR A 372 4.40 -5.77 4.72
C THR A 372 4.14 -4.36 4.20
N GLY A 373 3.33 -3.60 4.92
CA GLY A 373 3.00 -2.20 4.65
C GLY A 373 1.52 -1.92 4.85
N TYR A 374 1.23 -0.73 5.33
CA TYR A 374 -0.14 -0.28 5.62
C TYR A 374 -0.96 -0.14 4.34
N GLU A 375 -0.34 0.37 3.29
CA GLU A 375 -0.95 0.64 1.99
C GLU A 375 -1.28 -0.66 1.25
N GLU A 376 -0.36 -1.63 1.28
CA GLU A 376 -0.60 -2.96 0.71
C GLU A 376 -1.74 -3.67 1.46
N ALA A 377 -1.80 -3.52 2.78
CA ALA A 377 -2.87 -4.08 3.59
C ALA A 377 -4.22 -3.40 3.29
N ALA A 378 -4.25 -2.07 3.21
CA ALA A 378 -5.44 -1.29 2.91
C ALA A 378 -6.00 -1.61 1.50
N GLY A 379 -5.14 -1.67 0.48
CA GLY A 379 -5.54 -2.03 -0.89
C GLY A 379 -6.14 -3.42 -1.00
N GLN A 380 -5.52 -4.41 -0.33
CA GLN A 380 -6.09 -5.77 -0.24
C GLN A 380 -7.40 -5.78 0.53
N GLY A 381 -7.47 -5.05 1.65
CA GLY A 381 -8.68 -4.94 2.47
C GLY A 381 -9.87 -4.42 1.67
N LEU A 382 -9.66 -3.34 0.89
CA LEU A 382 -10.69 -2.79 0.02
C LEU A 382 -11.17 -3.82 -1.01
N VAL A 383 -10.26 -4.50 -1.72
CA VAL A 383 -10.64 -5.54 -2.70
C VAL A 383 -11.40 -6.69 -2.05
N ALA A 384 -10.95 -7.17 -0.90
CA ALA A 384 -11.61 -8.26 -0.17
C ALA A 384 -13.00 -7.84 0.33
N GLY A 385 -13.13 -6.64 0.91
CA GLY A 385 -14.40 -6.10 1.40
C GLY A 385 -15.43 -5.93 0.29
N VAL A 386 -15.02 -5.37 -0.86
CA VAL A 386 -15.86 -5.25 -2.05
C VAL A 386 -16.37 -6.62 -2.50
N ASN A 387 -15.48 -7.60 -2.67
CA ASN A 387 -15.86 -8.92 -3.15
C ASN A 387 -16.69 -9.71 -2.12
N ALA A 388 -16.43 -9.51 -0.83
CA ALA A 388 -17.27 -10.07 0.24
C ALA A 388 -18.72 -9.55 0.17
N ALA A 389 -18.92 -8.26 -0.09
CA ALA A 389 -20.23 -7.66 -0.29
C ALA A 389 -20.91 -8.15 -1.59
N LEU A 390 -20.18 -8.18 -2.71
CA LEU A 390 -20.69 -8.66 -4.01
C LEU A 390 -21.11 -10.13 -3.94
N ARG A 391 -20.38 -10.97 -3.20
CA ARG A 391 -20.78 -12.38 -2.95
C ARG A 391 -22.15 -12.46 -2.26
N CYS A 392 -22.43 -11.58 -1.32
CA CYS A 392 -23.71 -11.58 -0.59
C CYS A 392 -24.91 -11.27 -1.49
N THR A 393 -24.70 -10.51 -2.57
CA THR A 393 -25.74 -10.14 -3.55
C THR A 393 -25.78 -11.07 -4.76
N GLY A 394 -24.80 -11.98 -4.91
CA GLY A 394 -24.67 -12.87 -6.06
C GLY A 394 -24.32 -12.15 -7.36
N THR A 395 -23.72 -10.96 -7.29
CA THR A 395 -23.34 -10.15 -8.44
C THR A 395 -21.92 -10.49 -8.94
N GLN A 396 -21.53 -9.87 -10.06
CA GLN A 396 -20.22 -10.11 -10.68
C GLN A 396 -19.08 -9.66 -9.75
N THR A 397 -18.01 -10.45 -9.72
CA THR A 397 -16.81 -10.17 -8.92
C THR A 397 -16.04 -8.94 -9.42
N PHE A 398 -15.33 -8.30 -8.51
CA PHE A 398 -14.48 -7.14 -8.78
C PHE A 398 -13.00 -7.53 -8.72
N THR A 399 -12.26 -7.31 -9.80
CA THR A 399 -10.81 -7.51 -9.87
C THR A 399 -10.17 -6.36 -10.63
N LEU A 400 -8.91 -6.08 -10.37
CA LEU A 400 -8.13 -5.03 -11.03
C LEU A 400 -7.00 -5.66 -11.84
N GLY A 401 -6.80 -5.19 -13.07
CA GLY A 401 -5.69 -5.59 -13.92
C GLY A 401 -4.36 -4.94 -13.52
N ARG A 402 -3.26 -5.54 -13.98
CA ARG A 402 -1.90 -5.02 -13.76
C ARG A 402 -1.63 -3.70 -14.48
N ASP A 403 -2.37 -3.41 -15.53
CA ASP A 403 -2.36 -2.17 -16.31
C ASP A 403 -3.39 -1.14 -15.83
N GLU A 404 -4.29 -1.53 -14.92
CA GLU A 404 -5.30 -0.66 -14.33
C GLU A 404 -4.87 -0.05 -13.00
N ALA A 405 -4.17 -0.83 -12.14
CA ALA A 405 -3.82 -0.38 -10.80
C ALA A 405 -2.58 -1.07 -10.21
N TYR A 406 -1.81 -0.38 -9.36
CA TYR A 406 -0.81 -1.01 -8.49
C TYR A 406 -1.43 -2.03 -7.54
N ILE A 407 -2.69 -1.81 -7.11
CA ILE A 407 -3.47 -2.81 -6.36
C ILE A 407 -3.65 -4.07 -7.20
N GLY A 408 -3.89 -3.94 -8.51
CA GLY A 408 -3.95 -5.08 -9.44
C GLY A 408 -2.61 -5.82 -9.54
N VAL A 409 -1.51 -5.08 -9.66
CA VAL A 409 -0.15 -5.68 -9.65
C VAL A 409 0.11 -6.41 -8.34
N LEU A 410 -0.25 -5.82 -7.19
CA LEU A 410 -0.10 -6.41 -5.87
C LEU A 410 -0.86 -7.73 -5.75
N VAL A 411 -2.14 -7.73 -6.06
CA VAL A 411 -2.99 -8.93 -5.93
C VAL A 411 -2.52 -10.02 -6.88
N ASP A 412 -2.24 -9.68 -8.14
CA ASP A 412 -1.77 -10.66 -9.13
C ASP A 412 -0.41 -11.28 -8.72
N ASP A 413 0.56 -10.47 -8.24
CA ASP A 413 1.84 -11.00 -7.75
C ASP A 413 1.63 -11.99 -6.59
N LEU A 414 0.75 -11.67 -5.64
CA LEU A 414 0.47 -12.53 -4.48
C LEU A 414 -0.14 -13.88 -4.90
N VAL A 415 -1.20 -13.86 -5.71
CA VAL A 415 -1.96 -15.07 -6.01
C VAL A 415 -1.32 -15.94 -7.09
N THR A 416 -0.42 -15.37 -7.93
CA THR A 416 0.25 -16.11 -9.01
C THR A 416 1.67 -16.51 -8.67
N LYS A 417 2.44 -15.65 -7.98
CA LYS A 417 3.84 -15.90 -7.65
C LYS A 417 4.04 -16.44 -6.23
N GLY A 418 3.07 -16.13 -5.33
CA GLY A 418 3.26 -16.40 -3.90
C GLY A 418 4.29 -15.48 -3.27
N VAL A 419 4.73 -15.83 -2.07
CA VAL A 419 5.69 -15.05 -1.29
C VAL A 419 6.70 -15.99 -0.62
N ASP A 420 7.98 -15.79 -0.91
CA ASP A 420 9.08 -16.47 -0.23
C ASP A 420 9.64 -15.61 0.92
N GLU A 421 9.45 -14.30 0.85
CA GLU A 421 9.79 -13.29 1.86
C GLU A 421 8.64 -12.29 1.98
N PRO A 422 8.52 -11.52 3.09
CA PRO A 422 7.46 -10.52 3.21
C PRO A 422 7.42 -9.58 2.02
N TYR A 423 6.32 -9.65 1.25
CA TYR A 423 6.13 -8.90 0.01
C TYR A 423 6.00 -7.40 0.29
N ARG A 424 6.63 -6.60 -0.55
CA ARG A 424 6.51 -5.15 -0.55
C ARG A 424 6.38 -4.63 -1.97
N MET A 425 5.50 -3.65 -2.18
CA MET A 425 5.32 -3.02 -3.48
C MET A 425 6.46 -2.05 -3.78
N PHE A 426 6.94 -2.09 -5.02
CA PHE A 426 7.89 -1.16 -5.62
C PHE A 426 7.46 -0.82 -7.04
N THR A 427 7.90 0.35 -7.54
CA THR A 427 7.63 0.75 -8.93
C THR A 427 8.21 -0.22 -9.96
N SER A 428 9.27 -0.95 -9.60
CA SER A 428 9.88 -1.97 -10.49
C SER A 428 9.00 -3.20 -10.72
N ARG A 429 7.98 -3.44 -9.89
CA ARG A 429 7.06 -4.57 -10.06
C ARG A 429 5.97 -4.29 -11.10
N ALA A 430 5.70 -3.01 -11.39
CA ALA A 430 4.73 -2.59 -12.39
C ALA A 430 5.42 -2.45 -13.77
N GLU A 431 4.87 -3.11 -14.77
CA GLU A 431 5.32 -3.06 -16.16
C GLU A 431 4.88 -1.73 -16.82
N TYR A 432 3.68 -1.25 -16.50
CA TYR A 432 3.00 -0.12 -17.17
C TYR A 432 3.01 1.15 -16.32
N ARG A 433 4.19 1.60 -15.83
CA ARG A 433 4.28 2.70 -14.84
C ARG A 433 3.68 4.01 -15.31
N ILE A 434 3.79 4.33 -16.61
CA ILE A 434 3.23 5.56 -17.15
C ILE A 434 1.69 5.53 -17.20
N LEU A 435 1.09 4.34 -17.23
CA LEU A 435 -0.35 4.16 -17.14
C LEU A 435 -0.85 4.20 -15.69
N LEU A 436 0.02 3.86 -14.70
CA LEU A 436 -0.34 3.69 -13.29
C LEU A 436 0.08 4.89 -12.42
N ARG A 437 0.10 6.09 -12.99
CA ARG A 437 0.51 7.30 -12.26
C ARG A 437 -0.45 7.61 -11.10
N GLN A 438 0.09 8.26 -10.07
CA GLN A 438 -0.69 8.67 -8.90
C GLN A 438 -1.69 9.81 -9.22
N ASP A 439 -1.37 10.66 -10.20
CA ASP A 439 -2.17 11.84 -10.58
C ASP A 439 -3.47 11.50 -11.29
N ASP A 440 -3.54 10.32 -11.95
CA ASP A 440 -4.69 9.90 -12.74
C ASP A 440 -5.43 8.65 -12.21
N ALA A 441 -5.21 8.29 -10.96
CA ALA A 441 -5.89 7.15 -10.35
C ALA A 441 -7.43 7.28 -10.41
N ASP A 442 -7.97 8.49 -10.22
CA ASP A 442 -9.38 8.78 -10.37
C ASP A 442 -9.89 8.54 -11.81
N ALA A 443 -9.07 8.90 -12.81
CA ALA A 443 -9.40 8.68 -14.23
C ALA A 443 -9.50 7.20 -14.61
N ARG A 444 -8.77 6.35 -13.92
CA ARG A 444 -8.76 4.90 -14.16
C ARG A 444 -9.85 4.14 -13.39
N LEU A 445 -10.17 4.59 -12.17
CA LEU A 445 -10.85 3.75 -11.19
C LEU A 445 -12.20 4.29 -10.70
N THR A 446 -12.42 5.62 -10.66
CA THR A 446 -13.62 6.19 -10.00
C THR A 446 -14.92 5.84 -10.73
N GLU A 447 -14.94 5.85 -12.06
CA GLU A 447 -16.14 5.51 -12.83
C GLU A 447 -16.54 4.03 -12.62
N ARG A 448 -15.54 3.14 -12.59
CA ARG A 448 -15.74 1.72 -12.31
C ARG A 448 -16.21 1.47 -10.88
N ALA A 449 -15.62 2.17 -9.91
CA ALA A 449 -16.03 2.08 -8.50
C ALA A 449 -17.48 2.57 -8.29
N TYR A 450 -17.87 3.64 -9.00
CA TYR A 450 -19.24 4.16 -8.95
C TYR A 450 -20.24 3.17 -9.56
N SER A 451 -19.89 2.50 -10.66
CA SER A 451 -20.77 1.54 -11.32
C SER A 451 -21.12 0.31 -10.47
N ILE A 452 -20.26 -0.06 -9.52
CA ILE A 452 -20.49 -1.16 -8.58
C ILE A 452 -21.05 -0.69 -7.22
N GLY A 453 -21.33 0.60 -7.05
CA GLY A 453 -21.87 1.17 -5.83
C GLY A 453 -20.84 1.41 -4.70
N LEU A 454 -19.53 1.35 -5.00
CA LEU A 454 -18.48 1.58 -4.02
C LEU A 454 -18.16 3.08 -3.84
N ALA A 455 -17.94 3.81 -4.94
CA ALA A 455 -17.69 5.24 -4.89
C ALA A 455 -18.99 6.02 -4.73
N THR A 456 -18.96 7.07 -3.91
CA THR A 456 -20.13 7.94 -3.68
C THR A 456 -20.45 8.80 -4.90
N ARG A 457 -21.70 9.26 -5.00
CA ARG A 457 -22.15 10.21 -6.04
C ARG A 457 -21.29 11.48 -6.05
N GLY A 458 -20.99 12.05 -4.89
CA GLY A 458 -20.16 13.26 -4.81
C GLY A 458 -18.74 13.07 -5.36
N ARG A 459 -18.12 11.90 -5.15
CA ARG A 459 -16.82 11.55 -5.73
C ARG A 459 -16.90 11.41 -7.25
N TYR A 460 -17.93 10.76 -7.76
CA TYR A 460 -18.16 10.60 -9.19
C TYR A 460 -18.41 11.96 -9.87
N ASP A 461 -19.25 12.82 -9.29
CA ASP A 461 -19.54 14.16 -9.83
C ASP A 461 -18.28 15.04 -9.86
N TRP A 462 -17.45 14.96 -8.82
CA TRP A 462 -16.14 15.63 -8.80
C TRP A 462 -15.22 15.11 -9.92
N TRP A 463 -15.13 13.80 -10.08
CA TRP A 463 -14.36 13.19 -11.16
C TRP A 463 -14.84 13.66 -12.54
N MET A 464 -16.13 13.69 -12.79
CA MET A 464 -16.69 14.17 -14.06
C MET A 464 -16.33 15.63 -14.31
N GLN A 465 -16.44 16.51 -13.31
CA GLN A 465 -16.04 17.90 -13.41
C GLN A 465 -14.55 18.07 -13.72
N LYS A 466 -13.69 17.29 -13.06
CA LYS A 466 -12.23 17.28 -13.32
C LYS A 466 -11.95 16.82 -14.74
N LYS A 467 -12.55 15.71 -15.18
CA LYS A 467 -12.41 15.13 -16.52
C LYS A 467 -12.72 16.15 -17.63
N GLU A 468 -13.85 16.82 -17.51
CA GLU A 468 -14.27 17.87 -18.45
C GLU A 468 -13.32 19.08 -18.43
N SER A 469 -12.89 19.50 -17.24
CA SER A 469 -11.99 20.65 -17.07
C SER A 469 -10.60 20.39 -17.66
N VAL A 470 -10.04 19.17 -17.42
CA VAL A 470 -8.78 18.75 -18.02
C VAL A 470 -8.89 18.72 -19.55
N GLN A 471 -9.98 18.14 -20.08
CA GLN A 471 -10.18 18.08 -21.54
C GLN A 471 -10.31 19.48 -22.14
N ARG A 472 -11.11 20.36 -21.55
CA ARG A 472 -11.28 21.74 -22.00
C ARG A 472 -9.95 22.52 -22.03
N LEU A 473 -9.10 22.34 -21.00
CA LEU A 473 -7.79 22.98 -20.95
C LEU A 473 -6.83 22.43 -22.03
N MET A 474 -6.85 21.12 -22.26
CA MET A 474 -6.09 20.49 -23.34
C MET A 474 -6.54 20.96 -24.72
N ASP A 475 -7.86 21.06 -24.96
CA ASP A 475 -8.42 21.54 -26.23
C ASP A 475 -8.06 23.01 -26.46
N TYR A 476 -8.10 23.84 -25.42
CA TYR A 476 -7.60 25.22 -25.49
C TYR A 476 -6.14 25.27 -25.93
N CYS A 477 -5.27 24.48 -25.31
CA CYS A 477 -3.85 24.41 -25.68
C CYS A 477 -3.63 23.87 -27.12
N ALA A 478 -4.45 22.93 -27.57
CA ALA A 478 -4.35 22.33 -28.90
C ALA A 478 -4.87 23.24 -30.02
N THR A 479 -5.74 24.19 -29.70
CA THR A 479 -6.35 25.09 -30.69
C THR A 479 -5.72 26.48 -30.70
N THR A 480 -5.16 26.96 -29.59
CA THR A 480 -4.62 28.31 -29.46
C THR A 480 -3.25 28.46 -30.11
N PRO A 481 -3.11 29.32 -31.15
CA PRO A 481 -1.83 29.59 -31.78
C PRO A 481 -0.98 30.56 -30.95
N VAL A 482 0.33 30.36 -30.98
CA VAL A 482 1.34 31.26 -30.40
C VAL A 482 2.28 31.72 -31.50
N LYS A 483 2.52 33.01 -31.57
CA LYS A 483 3.41 33.59 -32.58
C LYS A 483 4.81 33.85 -32.01
N PRO A 484 5.88 33.78 -32.84
CA PRO A 484 7.27 33.99 -32.40
C PRO A 484 7.49 35.29 -31.62
N HIS A 485 6.85 36.40 -32.04
CA HIS A 485 7.02 37.69 -31.38
C HIS A 485 6.39 37.79 -30.00
N ASP A 486 5.41 36.93 -29.68
CA ASP A 486 4.74 36.93 -28.39
C ASP A 486 5.56 36.21 -27.30
N ILE A 487 6.48 35.30 -27.68
CA ILE A 487 7.04 34.36 -26.72
C ILE A 487 8.57 34.18 -26.81
N ASN A 488 9.24 34.52 -27.95
CA ASN A 488 10.65 34.16 -28.16
C ASN A 488 11.58 34.71 -27.09
N SER A 489 11.42 35.95 -26.64
CA SER A 489 12.24 36.52 -25.55
C SER A 489 12.14 35.74 -24.27
N ALA A 490 10.94 35.24 -23.96
CA ALA A 490 10.70 34.40 -22.77
C ALA A 490 11.25 32.98 -22.96
N LEU A 491 11.17 32.41 -24.18
CA LEU A 491 11.76 31.10 -24.49
C LEU A 491 13.28 31.12 -24.32
N GLU A 492 13.95 32.18 -24.79
CA GLU A 492 15.40 32.37 -24.60
C GLU A 492 15.76 32.49 -23.12
N ALA A 493 14.98 33.27 -22.36
CA ALA A 493 15.17 33.40 -20.89
C ALA A 493 14.98 32.07 -20.13
N LEU A 494 14.12 31.20 -20.64
CA LEU A 494 13.87 29.86 -20.09
C LEU A 494 14.86 28.80 -20.63
N GLY A 495 15.85 29.19 -21.44
CA GLY A 495 16.88 28.29 -21.95
C GLY A 495 16.37 27.30 -23.00
N THR A 496 15.33 27.67 -23.77
CA THR A 496 14.80 26.83 -24.85
C THR A 496 14.87 27.57 -26.20
N THR A 497 14.86 26.82 -27.30
CA THR A 497 15.02 27.35 -28.64
C THR A 497 13.85 28.26 -29.06
N PRO A 498 14.11 29.50 -29.59
CA PRO A 498 13.07 30.36 -30.12
C PRO A 498 12.28 29.71 -31.26
N LEU A 499 11.05 30.14 -31.45
CA LEU A 499 10.20 29.71 -32.55
C LEU A 499 10.61 30.41 -33.86
N ARG A 500 10.64 29.66 -34.95
CA ARG A 500 10.80 30.22 -36.32
C ARG A 500 9.46 30.57 -36.93
N GLU A 501 8.45 29.75 -36.64
CA GLU A 501 7.08 29.87 -37.14
C GLU A 501 6.09 29.74 -35.96
N GLY A 502 4.84 30.15 -36.14
CA GLY A 502 3.79 29.99 -35.17
C GLY A 502 3.48 28.50 -34.89
N CYS A 503 3.23 28.16 -33.65
CA CYS A 503 2.86 26.81 -33.23
C CYS A 503 1.65 26.85 -32.26
N LYS A 504 1.19 25.71 -31.80
CA LYS A 504 0.15 25.63 -30.76
C LYS A 504 0.79 25.61 -29.38
N ILE A 505 0.03 25.97 -28.33
CA ILE A 505 0.49 25.87 -26.95
C ILE A 505 0.86 24.42 -26.63
N SER A 506 0.07 23.44 -27.10
CA SER A 506 0.35 22.01 -26.93
C SER A 506 1.73 21.59 -27.48
N ASP A 507 2.21 22.20 -28.55
CA ASP A 507 3.51 21.88 -29.14
C ASP A 507 4.65 22.41 -28.26
N LEU A 508 4.43 23.55 -27.61
CA LEU A 508 5.35 24.12 -26.63
C LEU A 508 5.44 23.27 -25.36
N MET A 509 4.30 22.70 -24.93
CA MET A 509 4.25 21.83 -23.75
C MET A 509 5.10 20.56 -23.90
N ALA A 510 5.41 20.12 -25.11
CA ALA A 510 6.31 18.99 -25.33
C ALA A 510 7.77 19.28 -24.94
N ARG A 511 8.17 20.55 -24.76
CA ARG A 511 9.53 20.95 -24.39
C ARG A 511 9.77 20.78 -22.89
N PRO A 512 10.90 20.14 -22.47
CA PRO A 512 11.18 19.87 -21.05
C PRO A 512 11.24 21.12 -20.15
N GLN A 513 11.70 22.25 -20.70
CA GLN A 513 11.89 23.51 -19.97
C GLN A 513 10.57 24.26 -19.72
N LEU A 514 9.51 23.91 -20.45
CA LEU A 514 8.23 24.59 -20.37
C LEU A 514 7.23 23.80 -19.51
N ASN A 515 6.43 24.52 -18.76
CA ASN A 515 5.32 23.97 -17.98
C ASN A 515 4.13 24.95 -18.02
N MET A 516 2.97 24.52 -17.51
CA MET A 516 1.77 25.35 -17.51
C MET A 516 1.95 26.67 -16.75
N HIS A 517 2.71 26.66 -15.66
CA HIS A 517 2.95 27.88 -14.86
C HIS A 517 3.74 28.90 -15.65
N ASN A 518 4.94 28.54 -16.13
CA ASN A 518 5.77 29.52 -16.87
C ASN A 518 5.13 29.98 -18.18
N LEU A 519 4.35 29.13 -18.86
CA LEU A 519 3.58 29.53 -20.03
C LEU A 519 2.40 30.45 -19.67
N SER A 520 1.73 30.25 -18.53
CA SER A 520 0.65 31.12 -18.08
C SER A 520 1.14 32.52 -17.67
N ASP A 521 2.41 32.61 -17.22
CA ASP A 521 3.03 33.89 -16.91
C ASP A 521 3.28 34.74 -18.18
N ILE A 522 3.52 34.08 -19.29
CA ILE A 522 3.82 34.70 -20.57
C ILE A 522 2.55 34.92 -21.39
N LEU A 523 1.60 33.99 -21.36
CA LEU A 523 0.40 33.96 -22.19
C LEU A 523 -0.83 34.34 -21.38
N PRO A 524 -1.33 35.60 -21.44
CA PRO A 524 -2.49 36.05 -20.62
C PRO A 524 -3.74 35.21 -20.85
N GLY A 525 -4.00 34.75 -22.07
CA GLY A 525 -5.15 33.89 -22.40
C GLY A 525 -5.08 32.52 -21.71
N LEU A 526 -3.90 31.92 -21.58
CA LEU A 526 -3.71 30.68 -20.84
C LEU A 526 -3.92 30.89 -19.33
N ARG A 527 -3.40 32.00 -18.80
CA ARG A 527 -3.63 32.41 -17.40
C ARG A 527 -5.12 32.51 -17.07
N GLU A 528 -5.90 33.18 -17.94
CA GLU A 528 -7.35 33.30 -17.73
C GLU A 528 -8.08 31.97 -17.90
N ALA A 529 -7.65 31.11 -18.82
CA ALA A 529 -8.18 29.75 -18.95
C ALA A 529 -7.97 28.93 -17.66
N ILE A 530 -6.78 29.00 -17.05
CA ILE A 530 -6.47 28.31 -15.78
C ILE A 530 -7.30 28.92 -14.63
N LYS A 531 -7.40 30.25 -14.52
CA LYS A 531 -8.21 30.91 -13.49
C LYS A 531 -9.69 30.58 -13.58
N SER A 532 -10.21 30.27 -14.78
CA SER A 532 -11.61 29.89 -15.00
C SER A 532 -11.93 28.46 -14.58
N LEU A 533 -10.90 27.65 -14.21
CA LEU A 533 -11.11 26.29 -13.73
C LEU A 533 -11.83 26.27 -12.37
N PRO A 534 -12.59 25.22 -12.08
CA PRO A 534 -13.20 25.04 -10.76
C PRO A 534 -12.15 24.88 -9.67
N ASN A 535 -12.57 24.67 -8.43
CA ASN A 535 -11.68 24.37 -7.31
C ASN A 535 -10.61 23.33 -7.68
N ARG A 536 -9.41 23.41 -7.05
CA ARG A 536 -8.27 22.52 -7.31
C ARG A 536 -7.63 22.73 -8.70
N GLN A 537 -7.49 23.97 -9.09
CA GLN A 537 -6.90 24.40 -10.37
C GLN A 537 -5.52 23.77 -10.60
N GLU A 538 -4.68 23.70 -9.56
CA GLU A 538 -3.34 23.09 -9.58
C GLU A 538 -3.39 21.64 -10.08
N GLU A 539 -4.25 20.82 -9.48
CA GLU A 539 -4.39 19.40 -9.82
C GLU A 539 -4.90 19.20 -11.26
N ILE A 540 -5.86 20.02 -11.69
CA ILE A 540 -6.39 19.96 -13.06
C ILE A 540 -5.32 20.38 -14.06
N THR A 541 -4.56 21.42 -13.74
CA THR A 541 -3.47 21.96 -14.58
C THR A 541 -2.34 20.97 -14.72
N GLU A 542 -1.90 20.37 -13.60
CA GLU A 542 -0.87 19.31 -13.59
C GLU A 542 -1.31 18.08 -14.42
N ALA A 543 -2.55 17.63 -14.24
CA ALA A 543 -3.07 16.50 -14.99
C ALA A 543 -3.12 16.77 -16.51
N ALA A 544 -3.50 17.96 -16.93
CA ALA A 544 -3.50 18.37 -18.34
C ALA A 544 -2.07 18.45 -18.89
N GLU A 545 -1.14 19.05 -18.15
CA GLU A 545 0.28 19.13 -18.51
C GLU A 545 0.89 17.74 -18.73
N ILE A 546 0.72 16.82 -17.76
CA ILE A 546 1.27 15.48 -17.84
C ILE A 546 0.70 14.73 -19.05
N LYS A 547 -0.60 14.81 -19.29
CA LYS A 547 -1.24 14.17 -20.44
C LYS A 547 -0.70 14.67 -21.76
N MET A 548 -0.45 15.98 -21.91
CA MET A 548 0.13 16.55 -23.14
C MET A 548 1.60 16.16 -23.30
N LYS A 549 2.44 16.32 -22.28
CA LYS A 549 3.87 16.02 -22.33
C LYS A 549 4.17 14.55 -22.60
N TYR A 550 3.40 13.66 -22.01
CA TYR A 550 3.66 12.21 -22.08
C TYR A 550 2.72 11.47 -23.04
N LYS A 551 1.96 12.18 -23.87
CA LYS A 551 0.98 11.59 -24.82
C LYS A 551 1.55 10.40 -25.59
N GLY A 552 2.68 10.57 -26.28
CA GLY A 552 3.27 9.53 -27.11
C GLY A 552 3.81 8.32 -26.31
N TYR A 553 4.21 8.54 -25.05
CA TYR A 553 4.61 7.44 -24.16
C TYR A 553 3.39 6.67 -23.67
N ILE A 554 2.33 7.36 -23.27
CA ILE A 554 1.05 6.78 -22.81
C ILE A 554 0.42 5.93 -23.92
N GLU A 555 0.38 6.46 -25.17
CA GLU A 555 -0.18 5.74 -26.31
C GLU A 555 0.60 4.45 -26.64
N ARG A 556 1.93 4.52 -26.62
CA ARG A 556 2.80 3.34 -26.85
C ARG A 556 2.62 2.28 -25.78
N GLU A 557 2.60 2.66 -24.51
CA GLU A 557 2.46 1.69 -23.40
C GLU A 557 1.06 1.07 -23.40
N ARG A 558 0.02 1.84 -23.77
CA ARG A 558 -1.35 1.32 -23.93
C ARG A 558 -1.42 0.26 -25.03
N LEU A 559 -0.78 0.46 -26.17
CA LEU A 559 -0.70 -0.54 -27.23
C LEU A 559 0.00 -1.84 -26.79
N VAL A 560 0.98 -1.75 -25.89
CA VAL A 560 1.63 -2.93 -25.29
C VAL A 560 0.69 -3.64 -24.33
N ALA A 561 0.01 -2.89 -23.47
CA ALA A 561 -0.99 -3.44 -22.53
C ALA A 561 -2.12 -4.15 -23.26
N ASP A 562 -2.68 -3.55 -24.32
CA ASP A 562 -3.75 -4.13 -25.16
C ASP A 562 -3.36 -5.48 -25.78
N LYS A 563 -2.07 -5.65 -26.13
CA LYS A 563 -1.58 -6.94 -26.64
C LYS A 563 -1.57 -8.01 -25.54
N MET A 564 -1.25 -7.66 -24.32
CA MET A 564 -1.25 -8.58 -23.19
C MET A 564 -2.68 -8.97 -22.76
N HIS A 565 -3.65 -8.07 -22.89
CA HIS A 565 -5.06 -8.38 -22.64
C HIS A 565 -5.60 -9.54 -23.50
N ARG A 566 -5.04 -9.77 -24.67
CA ARG A 566 -5.42 -10.93 -25.48
C ARG A 566 -5.12 -12.26 -24.78
N LEU A 567 -4.03 -12.34 -24.03
CA LEU A 567 -3.68 -13.52 -23.22
C LEU A 567 -4.51 -13.61 -21.93
N GLU A 568 -4.90 -12.46 -21.34
CA GLU A 568 -5.82 -12.40 -20.21
C GLU A 568 -7.24 -12.91 -20.56
N ASN A 569 -7.66 -12.75 -21.80
CA ASN A 569 -8.96 -13.23 -22.25
C ASN A 569 -8.98 -14.74 -22.54
N ILE A 570 -7.81 -15.40 -22.58
CA ILE A 570 -7.72 -16.84 -22.81
C ILE A 570 -7.84 -17.56 -21.47
N LYS A 571 -9.06 -17.99 -21.14
CA LYS A 571 -9.33 -18.76 -19.91
C LYS A 571 -8.81 -20.18 -20.07
N ILE A 572 -8.04 -20.65 -19.09
CA ILE A 572 -7.40 -21.98 -19.10
C ILE A 572 -7.82 -22.87 -17.93
N ARG A 573 -8.43 -22.31 -16.89
CA ARG A 573 -8.89 -23.09 -15.73
C ARG A 573 -9.90 -24.16 -16.16
N GLY A 574 -9.65 -25.42 -15.75
CA GLY A 574 -10.49 -26.56 -16.08
C GLY A 574 -10.28 -27.11 -17.49
N HIS A 575 -9.46 -26.50 -18.35
CA HIS A 575 -9.13 -27.01 -19.67
C HIS A 575 -7.99 -28.02 -19.68
N PHE A 576 -7.11 -27.97 -18.69
CA PHE A 576 -5.92 -28.80 -18.65
C PHE A 576 -5.82 -29.62 -17.36
N ARG A 577 -5.34 -30.87 -17.51
CA ARG A 577 -4.82 -31.69 -16.42
C ARG A 577 -3.31 -31.60 -16.47
N TYR A 578 -2.75 -30.64 -15.75
CA TYR A 578 -1.33 -30.28 -15.85
C TYR A 578 -0.40 -31.45 -15.55
N SER A 579 -0.76 -32.33 -14.60
CA SER A 579 -0.01 -33.56 -14.29
C SER A 579 0.17 -34.51 -15.48
N GLU A 580 -0.78 -34.53 -16.42
CA GLU A 580 -0.75 -35.40 -17.61
C GLU A 580 -0.03 -34.78 -18.82
N MET A 581 0.32 -33.49 -18.76
CA MET A 581 0.92 -32.73 -19.87
C MET A 581 2.44 -32.93 -19.95
N GLN A 582 2.90 -34.05 -20.52
CA GLN A 582 4.32 -34.38 -20.64
C GLN A 582 5.14 -33.40 -21.51
N GLN A 583 4.49 -32.59 -22.33
CA GLN A 583 5.12 -31.57 -23.18
C GLN A 583 5.60 -30.36 -22.40
N LEU A 584 5.04 -30.12 -21.21
CA LEU A 584 5.48 -29.06 -20.29
C LEU A 584 6.66 -29.50 -19.45
N SER A 585 7.50 -28.56 -19.04
CA SER A 585 8.55 -28.83 -18.07
C SER A 585 7.98 -29.37 -16.75
N THR A 586 8.75 -30.20 -16.03
CA THR A 586 8.30 -30.76 -14.74
C THR A 586 7.99 -29.66 -13.73
N GLU A 587 8.80 -28.60 -13.70
CA GLU A 587 8.59 -27.45 -12.82
C GLU A 587 7.31 -26.71 -13.19
N ALA A 588 7.08 -26.43 -14.49
CA ALA A 588 5.85 -25.76 -14.94
C ALA A 588 4.60 -26.56 -14.58
N ARG A 589 4.60 -27.88 -14.79
CA ARG A 589 3.47 -28.75 -14.42
C ARG A 589 3.11 -28.67 -12.95
N GLN A 590 4.10 -28.81 -12.07
CA GLN A 590 3.90 -28.76 -10.62
C GLN A 590 3.36 -27.40 -10.16
N LYS A 591 3.89 -26.31 -10.72
CA LYS A 591 3.47 -24.94 -10.35
C LYS A 591 2.09 -24.60 -10.92
N LEU A 592 1.80 -24.97 -12.17
CA LEU A 592 0.48 -24.75 -12.77
C LEU A 592 -0.60 -25.55 -12.03
N GLU A 593 -0.31 -26.77 -11.59
CA GLU A 593 -1.25 -27.59 -10.82
C GLU A 593 -1.51 -27.01 -9.43
N LYS A 594 -0.44 -26.52 -8.75
CA LYS A 594 -0.56 -25.88 -7.43
C LYS A 594 -1.33 -24.57 -7.48
N ILE A 595 -1.04 -23.71 -8.48
CA ILE A 595 -1.57 -22.34 -8.55
C ILE A 595 -2.94 -22.30 -9.23
N ASP A 596 -3.19 -23.19 -10.18
CA ASP A 596 -4.43 -23.28 -10.99
C ASP A 596 -4.84 -21.91 -11.57
N PRO A 597 -4.01 -21.32 -12.47
CA PRO A 597 -4.26 -19.99 -13.02
C PRO A 597 -5.54 -19.95 -13.86
N GLU A 598 -6.25 -18.82 -13.81
CA GLU A 598 -7.50 -18.64 -14.57
C GLU A 598 -7.26 -18.39 -16.04
N THR A 599 -6.16 -17.66 -16.35
CA THR A 599 -5.87 -17.22 -17.71
C THR A 599 -4.45 -17.60 -18.14
N LEU A 600 -4.23 -17.60 -19.45
CA LEU A 600 -2.92 -17.89 -20.02
C LEU A 600 -1.87 -16.82 -19.65
N ALA A 601 -2.28 -15.54 -19.52
CA ALA A 601 -1.42 -14.49 -19.05
C ALA A 601 -0.97 -14.70 -17.59
N GLN A 602 -1.88 -15.14 -16.70
CA GLN A 602 -1.52 -15.52 -15.34
C GLN A 602 -0.50 -16.67 -15.33
N ALA A 603 -0.73 -17.71 -16.13
CA ALA A 603 0.21 -18.81 -16.27
C ALA A 603 1.61 -18.33 -16.69
N SER A 604 1.69 -17.37 -17.62
CA SER A 604 2.97 -16.83 -18.11
C SER A 604 3.77 -16.03 -17.06
N ARG A 605 3.13 -15.57 -15.98
CA ARG A 605 3.76 -14.83 -14.88
C ARG A 605 4.23 -15.72 -13.73
N ILE A 606 3.88 -17.01 -13.75
CA ILE A 606 4.31 -17.97 -12.72
C ILE A 606 5.81 -18.24 -12.89
N PRO A 607 6.65 -18.01 -11.87
CA PRO A 607 8.07 -18.33 -11.94
C PRO A 607 8.28 -19.82 -12.22
N GLY A 608 9.06 -20.14 -13.26
CA GLY A 608 9.31 -21.53 -13.70
C GLY A 608 8.38 -22.01 -14.83
N VAL A 609 7.40 -21.20 -15.26
CA VAL A 609 6.66 -21.41 -16.51
C VAL A 609 7.35 -20.61 -17.61
N SER A 610 7.86 -21.30 -18.61
CA SER A 610 8.62 -20.70 -19.71
C SER A 610 7.70 -20.22 -20.85
N PRO A 611 8.18 -19.30 -21.73
CA PRO A 611 7.45 -18.95 -22.97
C PRO A 611 7.15 -20.16 -23.86
N SER A 612 8.00 -21.20 -23.81
CA SER A 612 7.76 -22.46 -24.53
C SER A 612 6.55 -23.20 -23.98
N ASP A 613 6.43 -23.28 -22.64
CA ASP A 613 5.25 -23.92 -21.99
C ASP A 613 3.96 -23.19 -22.37
N ILE A 614 3.97 -21.85 -22.40
CA ILE A 614 2.82 -21.03 -22.80
C ILE A 614 2.44 -21.30 -24.28
N ASN A 615 3.42 -21.39 -25.18
CA ASN A 615 3.15 -21.72 -26.59
C ASN A 615 2.54 -23.11 -26.75
N ILE A 616 3.00 -24.09 -25.98
CA ILE A 616 2.42 -25.45 -25.97
C ILE A 616 0.94 -25.38 -25.54
N MET A 617 0.63 -24.66 -24.46
CA MET A 617 -0.74 -24.49 -23.99
C MET A 617 -1.61 -23.79 -25.03
N LEU A 618 -1.11 -22.74 -25.70
CA LEU A 618 -1.83 -22.07 -26.81
C LEU A 618 -2.15 -23.00 -27.97
N VAL A 619 -1.23 -23.87 -28.36
CA VAL A 619 -1.43 -24.83 -29.43
C VAL A 619 -2.48 -25.87 -29.05
N LEU A 620 -2.46 -26.33 -27.81
CA LEU A 620 -3.41 -27.32 -27.30
C LEU A 620 -4.84 -26.75 -27.14
N MET A 621 -4.97 -25.46 -26.85
CA MET A 621 -6.29 -24.78 -26.80
C MET A 621 -6.92 -24.55 -28.18
N LYS A 622 -6.15 -24.57 -29.25
CA LYS A 622 -6.65 -24.43 -30.62
C LYS A 622 -7.09 -25.77 -31.24
N ARG A 623 -6.89 -26.88 -30.55
CA ARG A 623 -7.35 -28.20 -30.88
C ARG A 623 -8.60 -28.58 -30.07
#